data_043af360e3ac24433de81cbaa9655720
#
_entry.id   043af360e3ac24433de81cbaa9655720
#
_cell.length_a   1.000
_cell.length_b   1.000
_cell.length_c   1.000
_cell.angle_alpha   90.00
_cell.angle_beta   90.00
_cell.angle_gamma   90.00
#
_symmetry.space_group_name_H-M   'P 1'
#
loop_
_entity.id
_entity.type
_entity.pdbx_description
1 polymer ?
#
loop_
_entity_poly.entity_id
_entity_poly.type
_entity_poly.pdbx_seq_one_letter_code
_entity_poly.pdbx_strand_id
1 'polypeptide(L)'
;SVPERATITNMGTELGATTSIFPSDEVTRAFLKAQGREADFTPLSADPDAAYDRVIHIDLDTLEPLIACPHMPDKVVPVRSLKGVKVDQVCVGSCTNSSLYDLLKTAAMLKGRTVAPSVSMSVSPGSRQVLTMLANCGALSDILVSGARLLECACGPCIGMGFSPNSGGVSLRT
;
A
#
# COMPACT_ATOMS: atom_id res chain seq x y z
N SER A 1 3.20 -12.41 1.48
CA SER A 1 3.12 -12.32 0.00
C SER A 1 4.17 -11.37 -0.54
N VAL A 2 4.44 -11.42 -1.86
CA VAL A 2 5.40 -10.50 -2.51
C VAL A 2 4.94 -9.04 -2.39
N PRO A 3 3.65 -8.68 -2.60
CA PRO A 3 3.19 -7.30 -2.38
C PRO A 3 3.42 -6.78 -0.96
N GLU A 4 3.21 -7.59 0.07
CA GLU A 4 3.47 -7.21 1.47
C GLU A 4 4.97 -6.99 1.73
N ARG A 5 5.84 -7.86 1.16
CA ARG A 5 7.29 -7.65 1.20
C ARG A 5 7.69 -6.36 0.48
N ALA A 6 7.07 -6.05 -0.66
CA ALA A 6 7.30 -4.83 -1.41
C ALA A 6 6.94 -3.58 -0.59
N THR A 7 5.87 -3.61 0.20
CA THR A 7 5.51 -2.52 1.11
C THR A 7 6.62 -2.25 2.12
N ILE A 8 7.16 -3.30 2.74
CA ILE A 8 8.25 -3.17 3.73
C ILE A 8 9.52 -2.64 3.08
N THR A 9 9.93 -3.17 1.92
CA THR A 9 11.15 -2.72 1.23
C THR A 9 11.03 -1.31 0.69
N ASN A 10 9.83 -0.90 0.25
CA ASN A 10 9.59 0.47 -0.20
C ASN A 10 9.77 1.47 0.95
N MET A 11 9.32 1.15 2.16
CA MET A 11 9.50 1.98 3.34
C MET A 11 10.98 2.16 3.74
N GLY A 12 11.87 1.30 3.29
CA GLY A 12 13.31 1.45 3.51
C GLY A 12 13.85 2.79 3.01
N THR A 13 13.34 3.29 1.88
CA THR A 13 13.72 4.60 1.33
C THR A 13 13.35 5.73 2.28
N GLU A 14 12.16 5.68 2.87
CA GLU A 14 11.67 6.69 3.83
C GLU A 14 12.50 6.68 5.13
N LEU A 15 13.06 5.53 5.48
CA LEU A 15 13.92 5.36 6.65
C LEU A 15 15.41 5.69 6.37
N GLY A 16 15.72 6.08 5.14
CA GLY A 16 17.09 6.40 4.72
C GLY A 16 17.97 5.17 4.46
N ALA A 17 17.40 3.99 4.30
CA ALA A 17 18.16 2.80 3.94
C ALA A 17 18.68 2.89 2.48
N THR A 18 19.93 2.46 2.26
CA THR A 18 20.51 2.40 0.93
C THR A 18 19.82 1.33 0.07
N THR A 19 19.46 0.21 0.68
CA THR A 19 18.74 -0.89 0.01
C THR A 19 17.95 -1.68 1.03
N SER A 20 17.00 -2.45 0.52
CA SER A 20 16.19 -3.41 1.30
C SER A 20 16.03 -4.67 0.47
N ILE A 21 16.14 -5.83 1.11
CA ILE A 21 16.04 -7.12 0.42
C ILE A 21 15.27 -8.13 1.26
N PHE A 22 14.45 -8.93 0.61
CA PHE A 22 13.86 -10.14 1.17
C PHE A 22 14.50 -11.38 0.56
N PRO A 23 14.56 -12.50 1.29
CA PRO A 23 14.88 -13.79 0.70
C PRO A 23 13.91 -14.13 -0.44
N SER A 24 14.44 -14.82 -1.47
CA SER A 24 13.66 -15.31 -2.60
C SER A 24 13.35 -16.79 -2.35
N ASP A 25 12.08 -17.08 -2.07
CA ASP A 25 11.56 -18.38 -1.68
C ASP A 25 10.45 -18.88 -2.63
N GLU A 26 9.79 -19.97 -2.29
CA GLU A 26 8.70 -20.53 -3.07
C GLU A 26 7.50 -19.56 -3.24
N VAL A 27 7.30 -18.63 -2.31
CA VAL A 27 6.28 -17.57 -2.46
C VAL A 27 6.66 -16.63 -3.59
N THR A 28 7.94 -16.27 -3.69
CA THR A 28 8.48 -15.47 -4.80
C THR A 28 8.36 -16.21 -6.12
N ARG A 29 8.69 -17.52 -6.13
CA ARG A 29 8.56 -18.35 -7.32
C ARG A 29 7.11 -18.43 -7.80
N ALA A 30 6.17 -18.68 -6.90
CA ALA A 30 4.74 -18.73 -7.23
C ALA A 30 4.23 -17.39 -7.78
N PHE A 31 4.69 -16.28 -7.22
CA PHE A 31 4.36 -14.96 -7.73
C PHE A 31 4.90 -14.74 -9.15
N LEU A 32 6.17 -15.06 -9.42
CA LEU A 32 6.76 -14.95 -10.74
C LEU A 32 6.07 -15.85 -11.75
N LYS A 33 5.71 -17.07 -11.35
CA LYS A 33 4.93 -18.00 -12.18
C LYS A 33 3.59 -17.40 -12.59
N ALA A 34 2.86 -16.80 -11.66
CA ALA A 34 1.59 -16.11 -11.95
C ALA A 34 1.76 -14.92 -12.90
N GLN A 35 2.96 -14.35 -12.98
CA GLN A 35 3.32 -13.28 -13.92
C GLN A 35 3.87 -13.81 -15.26
N GLY A 36 3.90 -15.12 -15.47
CA GLY A 36 4.52 -15.75 -16.66
C GLY A 36 6.05 -15.67 -16.68
N ARG A 37 6.68 -15.45 -15.52
CA ARG A 37 8.11 -15.22 -15.35
C ARG A 37 8.79 -16.24 -14.43
N GLU A 38 8.29 -17.45 -14.36
CA GLU A 38 8.87 -18.50 -13.49
C GLU A 38 10.36 -18.75 -13.80
N ALA A 39 10.77 -18.62 -15.07
CA ALA A 39 12.16 -18.79 -15.48
C ALA A 39 13.13 -17.76 -14.88
N ASP A 40 12.61 -16.62 -14.39
CA ASP A 40 13.43 -15.58 -13.76
C ASP A 40 13.66 -15.85 -12.25
N PHE A 41 13.06 -16.90 -11.72
CA PHE A 41 13.24 -17.25 -10.32
C PHE A 41 14.65 -17.71 -10.03
N THR A 42 15.28 -17.05 -9.05
CA THR A 42 16.55 -17.48 -8.47
C THR A 42 16.39 -17.49 -6.94
N PRO A 43 16.63 -18.63 -6.27
CA PRO A 43 16.59 -18.68 -4.83
C PRO A 43 17.68 -17.80 -4.24
N LEU A 44 17.34 -17.03 -3.22
CA LEU A 44 18.26 -16.14 -2.51
C LEU A 44 17.98 -16.23 -1.02
N SER A 45 19.01 -16.48 -0.25
CA SER A 45 18.98 -16.43 1.22
C SER A 45 20.27 -15.80 1.75
N ALA A 46 20.24 -15.36 2.99
CA ALA A 46 21.47 -14.96 3.67
C ALA A 46 22.40 -16.17 3.84
N ASP A 47 23.71 -15.92 3.86
CA ASP A 47 24.69 -16.96 4.17
C ASP A 47 24.48 -17.45 5.61
N PRO A 48 24.79 -18.74 5.90
CA PRO A 48 24.58 -19.30 7.26
C PRO A 48 25.34 -18.58 8.37
N ASP A 49 26.45 -17.94 8.03
CA ASP A 49 27.33 -17.18 8.92
C ASP A 49 27.18 -15.67 8.76
N ALA A 50 26.12 -15.21 8.09
CA ALA A 50 25.86 -13.78 7.91
C ALA A 50 25.78 -13.06 9.25
N ALA A 51 26.62 -12.03 9.43
CA ALA A 51 26.61 -11.19 10.62
C ALA A 51 25.78 -9.92 10.39
N TYR A 52 25.02 -9.53 11.39
CA TYR A 52 24.17 -8.35 11.35
C TYR A 52 24.49 -7.44 12.53
N ASP A 53 24.58 -6.15 12.28
CA ASP A 53 24.80 -5.15 13.35
C ASP A 53 23.61 -5.11 14.31
N ARG A 54 22.40 -5.41 13.81
CA ARG A 54 21.19 -5.42 14.58
C ARG A 54 20.17 -6.42 14.03
N VAL A 55 19.53 -7.14 14.93
CA VAL A 55 18.41 -8.02 14.63
C VAL A 55 17.16 -7.51 15.35
N ILE A 56 16.05 -7.37 14.63
CA ILE A 56 14.77 -6.93 15.16
C ILE A 56 13.77 -8.05 14.94
N HIS A 57 13.14 -8.50 16.02
CA HIS A 57 12.07 -9.49 15.97
C HIS A 57 10.72 -8.78 16.10
N ILE A 58 9.82 -9.04 15.15
CA ILE A 58 8.45 -8.52 15.14
C ILE A 58 7.50 -9.71 15.14
N ASP A 59 6.73 -9.85 16.20
CA ASP A 59 5.67 -10.85 16.29
C ASP A 59 4.40 -10.31 15.60
N LEU A 60 4.08 -10.89 14.44
CA LEU A 60 2.95 -10.45 13.63
C LEU A 60 1.59 -10.75 14.29
N ASP A 61 1.53 -11.75 15.19
CA ASP A 61 0.28 -12.11 15.88
C ASP A 61 -0.12 -11.07 16.94
N THR A 62 0.84 -10.29 17.41
CA THR A 62 0.61 -9.22 18.40
C THR A 62 0.41 -7.84 17.80
N LEU A 63 0.59 -7.70 16.48
CA LEU A 63 0.41 -6.41 15.80
C LEU A 63 -1.06 -5.98 15.77
N GLU A 64 -1.29 -4.73 16.14
CA GLU A 64 -2.56 -4.04 15.90
C GLU A 64 -2.40 -3.02 14.77
N PRO A 65 -3.50 -2.57 14.15
CA PRO A 65 -3.44 -1.52 13.14
C PRO A 65 -2.79 -0.25 13.66
N LEU A 66 -1.71 0.16 13.01
CA LEU A 66 -0.90 1.32 13.36
C LEU A 66 -0.98 2.37 12.24
N ILE A 67 -0.71 3.63 12.60
CA ILE A 67 -0.67 4.75 11.66
C ILE A 67 0.42 5.73 12.06
N ALA A 68 1.15 6.23 11.07
CA ALA A 68 2.10 7.32 11.28
C ALA A 68 1.37 8.67 11.30
N CYS A 69 1.62 9.45 12.33
CA CYS A 69 1.09 10.80 12.47
C CYS A 69 2.01 11.84 11.78
N PRO A 70 1.48 12.99 11.35
CA PRO A 70 2.31 14.07 10.84
C PRO A 70 3.35 14.52 11.87
N HIS A 71 4.54 14.85 11.49
CA HIS A 71 5.14 14.97 10.16
C HIS A 71 6.32 14.03 10.00
N MET A 72 6.33 12.91 10.72
CA MET A 72 7.43 11.97 10.80
C MET A 72 6.92 10.53 10.68
N PRO A 73 7.58 9.68 9.86
CA PRO A 73 7.15 8.30 9.66
C PRO A 73 7.31 7.40 10.91
N ASP A 74 8.15 7.79 11.87
CA ASP A 74 8.38 7.10 13.14
C ASP A 74 7.39 7.50 14.25
N LYS A 75 6.57 8.55 14.03
CA LYS A 75 5.53 8.96 14.97
C LYS A 75 4.30 8.05 14.84
N VAL A 76 4.49 6.78 15.18
CA VAL A 76 3.49 5.74 15.01
C VAL A 76 2.62 5.59 16.26
N VAL A 77 1.31 5.50 16.06
CA VAL A 77 0.31 5.28 17.12
C VAL A 77 -0.72 4.23 16.69
N PRO A 78 -1.39 3.55 17.63
CA PRO A 78 -2.54 2.71 17.30
C PRO A 78 -3.66 3.51 16.63
N VAL A 79 -4.22 3.01 15.53
CA VAL A 79 -5.32 3.66 14.80
C VAL A 79 -6.49 3.98 15.72
N ARG A 80 -6.78 3.10 16.70
CA ARG A 80 -7.85 3.29 17.68
C ARG A 80 -7.71 4.57 18.54
N SER A 81 -6.47 5.06 18.73
CA SER A 81 -6.22 6.30 19.51
C SER A 81 -6.68 7.56 18.78
N LEU A 82 -6.89 7.46 17.46
CA LEU A 82 -7.34 8.56 16.61
C LEU A 82 -8.86 8.53 16.34
N LYS A 83 -9.60 7.74 17.09
CA LYS A 83 -11.07 7.66 16.93
C LYS A 83 -11.70 9.05 17.14
N GLY A 84 -12.52 9.45 16.16
CA GLY A 84 -13.23 10.74 16.20
C GLY A 84 -12.49 11.90 15.49
N VAL A 85 -11.27 11.66 14.98
CA VAL A 85 -10.60 12.64 14.12
C VAL A 85 -11.43 12.81 12.84
N LYS A 86 -11.77 14.06 12.51
CA LYS A 86 -12.43 14.39 11.25
C LYS A 86 -11.47 14.19 10.10
N VAL A 87 -11.89 13.45 9.08
CA VAL A 87 -11.11 13.18 7.86
C VAL A 87 -11.71 13.99 6.71
N ASP A 88 -10.86 14.67 5.96
CA ASP A 88 -11.26 15.48 4.81
C ASP A 88 -10.85 14.81 3.49
N GLN A 89 -9.81 13.98 3.52
CA GLN A 89 -9.31 13.28 2.34
C GLN A 89 -8.86 11.85 2.65
N VAL A 90 -9.07 10.94 1.71
CA VAL A 90 -8.55 9.57 1.74
C VAL A 90 -7.83 9.27 0.42
N CYS A 91 -6.61 8.79 0.49
CA CYS A 91 -5.84 8.34 -0.66
C CYS A 91 -5.45 6.87 -0.49
N VAL A 92 -5.85 6.02 -1.41
CA VAL A 92 -5.53 4.60 -1.40
C VAL A 92 -4.61 4.26 -2.55
N GLY A 93 -3.49 3.62 -2.25
CA GLY A 93 -2.55 3.14 -3.25
C GLY A 93 -1.47 4.17 -3.60
N SER A 94 -0.95 4.12 -4.76
CA SER A 94 0.20 4.77 -5.39
C SER A 94 1.29 3.73 -5.68
N CYS A 95 2.58 3.96 -5.31
CA CYS A 95 3.67 2.98 -5.54
C CYS A 95 3.58 1.76 -4.62
N THR A 96 3.01 1.89 -3.43
CA THR A 96 2.77 0.83 -2.46
C THR A 96 1.30 0.76 -2.06
N ASN A 97 0.91 -0.34 -1.39
CA ASN A 97 -0.47 -0.60 -0.96
C ASN A 97 -1.50 -0.45 -2.09
N SER A 98 -1.10 -0.82 -3.30
CA SER A 98 -1.84 -0.66 -4.54
C SER A 98 -1.75 -1.88 -5.44
N SER A 99 -1.38 -3.04 -4.86
CA SER A 99 -1.44 -4.32 -5.55
C SER A 99 -2.88 -4.65 -5.94
N LEU A 100 -3.05 -5.60 -6.85
CA LEU A 100 -4.38 -6.10 -7.19
C LEU A 100 -5.16 -6.53 -5.94
N TYR A 101 -4.50 -7.20 -5.00
CA TYR A 101 -5.11 -7.67 -3.75
C TYR A 101 -5.60 -6.51 -2.87
N ASP A 102 -4.78 -5.47 -2.69
CA ASP A 102 -5.15 -4.30 -1.90
C ASP A 102 -6.36 -3.57 -2.50
N LEU A 103 -6.36 -3.42 -3.83
CA LEU A 103 -7.43 -2.71 -4.51
C LEU A 103 -8.70 -3.54 -4.66
N LEU A 104 -8.62 -4.88 -4.71
CA LEU A 104 -9.79 -5.75 -4.61
C LEU A 104 -10.43 -5.65 -3.21
N LYS A 105 -9.64 -5.58 -2.13
CA LYS A 105 -10.16 -5.31 -0.79
C LYS A 105 -10.84 -3.94 -0.72
N THR A 106 -10.21 -2.92 -1.27
CA THR A 106 -10.77 -1.57 -1.35
C THR A 106 -12.12 -1.58 -2.09
N ALA A 107 -12.19 -2.20 -3.26
CA ALA A 107 -13.42 -2.34 -4.03
C ALA A 107 -14.51 -3.07 -3.24
N ALA A 108 -14.16 -4.18 -2.58
CA ALA A 108 -15.10 -4.92 -1.74
C ALA A 108 -15.65 -4.09 -0.56
N MET A 109 -14.82 -3.24 0.04
CA MET A 109 -15.26 -2.32 1.11
C MET A 109 -16.17 -1.21 0.58
N LEU A 110 -15.96 -0.74 -0.64
CA LEU A 110 -16.73 0.33 -1.28
C LEU A 110 -18.00 -0.16 -1.97
N LYS A 111 -18.09 -1.44 -2.27
CA LYS A 111 -19.23 -2.03 -3.00
C LYS A 111 -20.55 -1.72 -2.33
N GLY A 112 -21.45 -1.11 -3.09
CA GLY A 112 -22.79 -0.71 -2.61
C GLY A 112 -22.77 0.45 -1.60
N ARG A 113 -21.64 1.16 -1.47
CA ARG A 113 -21.48 2.32 -0.58
C ARG A 113 -21.09 3.56 -1.38
N THR A 114 -21.30 4.72 -0.78
CA THR A 114 -20.91 6.01 -1.34
C THR A 114 -19.93 6.69 -0.38
N VAL A 115 -18.89 7.29 -0.92
CA VAL A 115 -17.96 8.13 -0.15
C VAL A 115 -18.75 9.29 0.47
N ALA A 116 -18.49 9.58 1.75
CA ALA A 116 -19.18 10.66 2.44
C ALA A 116 -18.98 11.99 1.71
N PRO A 117 -20.02 12.83 1.54
CA PRO A 117 -19.94 14.08 0.77
C PRO A 117 -18.87 15.07 1.27
N SER A 118 -18.49 14.96 2.56
CA SER A 118 -17.45 15.79 3.17
C SER A 118 -16.03 15.26 2.95
N VAL A 119 -15.86 14.09 2.32
CA VAL A 119 -14.58 13.43 2.13
C VAL A 119 -14.24 13.35 0.65
N SER A 120 -13.06 13.78 0.28
CA SER A 120 -12.49 13.51 -1.05
C SER A 120 -11.71 12.21 -1.03
N MET A 121 -12.09 11.24 -1.85
CA MET A 121 -11.39 9.96 -1.93
C MET A 121 -10.74 9.74 -3.30
N SER A 122 -9.53 9.20 -3.30
CA SER A 122 -8.84 8.76 -4.51
C SER A 122 -8.26 7.36 -4.38
N VAL A 123 -8.13 6.68 -5.52
CA VAL A 123 -7.48 5.39 -5.65
C VAL A 123 -6.45 5.48 -6.78
N SER A 124 -5.21 5.11 -6.50
CA SER A 124 -4.11 5.08 -7.48
C SER A 124 -3.62 3.65 -7.63
N PRO A 125 -3.88 2.96 -8.75
CA PRO A 125 -3.36 1.61 -8.98
C PRO A 125 -1.84 1.60 -9.09
N GLY A 126 -1.19 0.54 -8.61
CA GLY A 126 0.27 0.41 -8.64
C GLY A 126 0.85 0.19 -10.04
N SER A 127 0.04 -0.21 -11.00
CA SER A 127 0.46 -0.37 -12.38
C SER A 127 -0.72 -0.38 -13.35
N ARG A 128 -0.43 -0.17 -14.64
CA ARG A 128 -1.43 -0.33 -15.70
C ARG A 128 -1.99 -1.76 -15.76
N GLN A 129 -1.17 -2.76 -15.47
CA GLN A 129 -1.63 -4.15 -15.40
C GLN A 129 -2.68 -4.34 -14.30
N VAL A 130 -2.44 -3.83 -13.10
CA VAL A 130 -3.41 -3.86 -12.00
C VAL A 130 -4.70 -3.15 -12.39
N LEU A 131 -4.61 -1.97 -12.99
CA LEU A 131 -5.78 -1.22 -13.47
C LEU A 131 -6.61 -2.04 -14.48
N THR A 132 -5.94 -2.68 -15.45
CA THR A 132 -6.61 -3.53 -16.44
C THR A 132 -7.31 -4.73 -15.77
N MET A 133 -6.66 -5.36 -14.80
CA MET A 133 -7.25 -6.50 -14.06
C MET A 133 -8.47 -6.06 -13.25
N LEU A 134 -8.44 -4.90 -12.60
CA LEU A 134 -9.60 -4.33 -11.89
C LEU A 134 -10.76 -4.02 -12.84
N ALA A 135 -10.46 -3.54 -14.03
CA ALA A 135 -11.48 -3.30 -15.06
C ALA A 135 -12.12 -4.61 -15.52
N ASN A 136 -11.31 -5.62 -15.81
CA ASN A 136 -11.77 -6.92 -16.31
C ASN A 136 -12.65 -7.69 -15.29
N CYS A 137 -12.37 -7.55 -14.00
CA CYS A 137 -13.16 -8.23 -12.95
C CYS A 137 -14.31 -7.39 -12.40
N GLY A 138 -14.52 -6.16 -12.88
CA GLY A 138 -15.59 -5.27 -12.45
C GLY A 138 -15.30 -4.48 -11.17
N ALA A 139 -14.23 -4.74 -10.47
CA ALA A 139 -13.85 -4.06 -9.23
C ALA A 139 -13.62 -2.55 -9.44
N LEU A 140 -13.13 -2.15 -10.61
CA LEU A 140 -12.99 -0.74 -10.98
C LEU A 140 -14.34 -0.03 -10.98
N SER A 141 -15.40 -0.68 -11.45
CA SER A 141 -16.77 -0.13 -11.43
C SER A 141 -17.24 0.13 -10.01
N ASP A 142 -17.02 -0.81 -9.07
CA ASP A 142 -17.40 -0.63 -7.67
C ASP A 142 -16.69 0.58 -7.05
N ILE A 143 -15.41 0.77 -7.36
CA ILE A 143 -14.63 1.93 -6.91
C ILE A 143 -15.20 3.24 -7.47
N LEU A 144 -15.45 3.32 -8.78
CA LEU A 144 -15.94 4.53 -9.42
C LEU A 144 -17.37 4.91 -8.98
N VAL A 145 -18.26 3.92 -8.88
CA VAL A 145 -19.64 4.12 -8.43
C VAL A 145 -19.71 4.63 -7.00
N SER A 146 -18.73 4.30 -6.15
CA SER A 146 -18.64 4.83 -4.79
C SER A 146 -18.38 6.34 -4.73
N GLY A 147 -17.97 6.97 -5.83
CA GLY A 147 -17.56 8.37 -5.89
C GLY A 147 -16.07 8.61 -5.67
N ALA A 148 -15.26 7.55 -5.55
CA ALA A 148 -13.82 7.69 -5.49
C ALA A 148 -13.25 8.07 -6.87
N ARG A 149 -12.23 8.94 -6.87
CA ARG A 149 -11.51 9.34 -8.08
C ARG A 149 -10.43 8.33 -8.40
N LEU A 150 -10.36 7.92 -9.66
CA LEU A 150 -9.22 7.18 -10.16
C LEU A 150 -8.10 8.16 -10.54
N LEU A 151 -6.90 7.94 -10.04
CA LEU A 151 -5.71 8.71 -10.37
C LEU A 151 -4.70 7.88 -11.15
N GLU A 152 -3.66 8.52 -11.62
CA GLU A 152 -2.57 7.92 -12.38
C GLU A 152 -1.85 6.82 -11.59
N CYS A 153 -1.26 5.86 -12.32
CA CYS A 153 -0.37 4.85 -11.76
C CYS A 153 1.01 5.45 -11.45
N ALA A 154 1.06 6.44 -10.61
CA ALA A 154 2.25 7.24 -10.31
C ALA A 154 2.20 7.84 -8.91
N CYS A 155 3.33 8.37 -8.44
CA CYS A 155 3.38 9.24 -7.26
C CYS A 155 2.71 10.58 -7.59
N GLY A 156 1.55 10.82 -7.03
CA GLY A 156 0.80 12.06 -7.18
C GLY A 156 0.33 12.57 -5.84
N PRO A 157 -0.69 11.94 -5.23
CA PRO A 157 -1.25 12.39 -3.96
C PRO A 157 -0.24 12.42 -2.80
N CYS A 158 0.72 11.49 -2.78
CA CYS A 158 1.72 11.39 -1.71
C CYS A 158 2.62 12.61 -1.63
N ILE A 159 2.86 13.30 -2.74
CA ILE A 159 3.62 14.55 -2.80
C ILE A 159 2.73 15.77 -3.04
N GLY A 160 1.42 15.61 -2.95
CA GLY A 160 0.45 16.69 -3.13
C GLY A 160 0.16 17.09 -4.57
N MET A 161 0.63 16.32 -5.56
CA MET A 161 0.34 16.60 -6.98
C MET A 161 -1.07 16.16 -7.35
N GLY A 162 -1.86 17.10 -7.87
CA GLY A 162 -3.19 16.82 -8.44
C GLY A 162 -4.28 16.44 -7.43
N PHE A 163 -3.93 16.14 -6.19
CA PHE A 163 -4.88 15.75 -5.15
C PHE A 163 -4.36 16.06 -3.74
N SER A 164 -4.35 17.32 -3.37
CA SER A 164 -3.97 17.80 -2.04
C SER A 164 -5.21 18.04 -1.17
N PRO A 165 -5.14 17.84 0.15
CA PRO A 165 -6.18 18.29 1.06
C PRO A 165 -6.20 19.83 1.12
N ASN A 166 -7.31 20.38 1.60
CA ASN A 166 -7.37 21.81 1.95
C ASN A 166 -6.37 22.13 3.05
N SER A 167 -6.00 23.42 3.17
CA SER A 167 -5.14 23.89 4.27
C SER A 167 -5.71 23.50 5.63
N GLY A 168 -4.91 22.84 6.45
CA GLY A 168 -5.34 22.32 7.74
C GLY A 168 -6.21 21.06 7.69
N GLY A 169 -6.51 20.55 6.50
CA GLY A 169 -7.30 19.33 6.33
C GLY A 169 -6.54 18.06 6.69
N VAL A 170 -7.26 17.04 7.17
CA VAL A 170 -6.71 15.72 7.53
C VAL A 170 -6.84 14.78 6.36
N SER A 171 -5.70 14.25 5.90
CA SER A 171 -5.60 13.24 4.84
C SER A 171 -5.17 11.90 5.42
N LEU A 172 -5.95 10.83 5.19
CA LEU A 172 -5.55 9.45 5.46
C LEU A 172 -4.97 8.84 4.19
N ARG A 173 -3.86 8.13 4.34
CA ARG A 173 -3.14 7.52 3.21
C ARG A 173 -2.69 6.11 3.56
N THR A 174 -2.71 5.22 2.56
CA THR A 174 -2.17 3.86 2.68
C THR A 174 -0.75 3.78 2.13
#